data_0e318145074ae6fe01bcafb4f432d29c
#
_entry.id   0e318145074ae6fe01bcafb4f432d29c
#
_cell.length_a   1.000
_cell.length_b   1.000
_cell.length_c   1.000
_cell.angle_alpha   90.00
_cell.angle_beta   90.00
_cell.angle_gamma   90.00
#
_symmetry.space_group_name_H-M   'P 1'
#
loop_
_entity.id
_entity.type
_entity.pdbx_description
1 polymer ?
#
loop_
_entity_poly.entity_id
_entity_poly.type
_entity_poly.pdbx_seq_one_letter_code
_entity_poly.pdbx_strand_id
1 'polypeptide(L)'
;MKEVKVVIGANYGDEGKGLMTNYFARQADKKHKKCLNILFNGGAQRGHTVEDGDFRHVFHAFGAASYQDVDTFYNHHFMVNPFIFLSEKKELEELHVNRRRTWVDWNCEITTPYDILFNQALEQSRGKSRHGSCGCGIFETFNRVNKGFHFTCKELFMSFGELYSKIKFIRDKYFAEKRMKETDIIFTMEWRENFFSEVTLANFVKDLMDFKKSVYFSSLNEISDYYDTLIFEGGQGLALDMDNKKDFPHLTPSHTGSDWVIEQLRELDGVFDVEVCYVSRSYFTRHGAGALKNEVHEPYELGIKNTDKTNVKNDWQGSIRYAPFDFKDYTQRVQHDVDKWHCDLLHKKIEHYKVSQSFTHLNEISIIDEIYTSFFPYMYLSHSPNFNEVVYIHK
;
A
#
# COMPACT_ATOMS: atom_id res chain seq x y z
N MET A 1 -17.97 -14.81 15.74
CA MET A 1 -17.61 -13.40 15.45
C MET A 1 -16.18 -13.36 15.01
N LYS A 2 -15.88 -12.67 13.91
CA LYS A 2 -14.55 -12.58 13.29
C LYS A 2 -13.90 -11.25 13.66
N GLU A 3 -12.63 -11.29 14.09
CA GLU A 3 -11.88 -10.05 14.36
C GLU A 3 -11.42 -9.40 13.04
N VAL A 4 -11.58 -8.08 12.95
CA VAL A 4 -11.11 -7.26 11.83
C VAL A 4 -10.24 -6.14 12.37
N LYS A 5 -9.00 -6.06 11.87
CA LYS A 5 -8.07 -4.97 12.16
C LYS A 5 -7.81 -4.22 10.87
N VAL A 6 -8.01 -2.92 10.89
CA VAL A 6 -7.78 -2.06 9.72
C VAL A 6 -6.64 -1.10 10.03
N VAL A 7 -5.55 -1.20 9.30
CA VAL A 7 -4.34 -0.38 9.52
C VAL A 7 -4.24 0.66 8.41
N ILE A 8 -4.50 1.91 8.75
CA ILE A 8 -4.55 3.06 7.82
C ILE A 8 -3.47 4.06 8.19
N GLY A 9 -2.69 4.51 7.21
CA GLY A 9 -1.80 5.65 7.37
C GLY A 9 -2.59 6.95 7.46
N ALA A 10 -2.42 7.70 8.54
CA ALA A 10 -3.21 8.90 8.79
C ALA A 10 -2.80 10.11 7.94
N ASN A 11 -1.59 10.11 7.35
CA ASN A 11 -1.02 11.26 6.65
C ASN A 11 -0.58 10.91 5.22
N TYR A 12 0.73 10.87 4.94
CA TYR A 12 1.27 10.71 3.57
C TYR A 12 1.86 9.34 3.28
N GLY A 13 1.78 8.37 4.20
CA GLY A 13 2.07 6.95 3.92
C GLY A 13 3.25 6.33 4.65
N ASP A 14 4.19 7.11 5.20
CA ASP A 14 5.42 6.61 5.83
C ASP A 14 5.32 6.59 7.36
N GLU A 15 4.22 6.05 7.91
CA GLU A 15 3.88 6.20 9.32
C GLU A 15 4.13 4.97 10.19
N GLY A 16 4.59 3.84 9.61
CA GLY A 16 4.82 2.61 10.37
C GLY A 16 3.66 1.61 10.34
N LYS A 17 2.90 1.56 9.22
CA LYS A 17 1.83 0.58 9.03
C LYS A 17 2.32 -0.87 9.16
N GLY A 18 3.50 -1.18 8.62
CA GLY A 18 4.11 -2.50 8.77
C GLY A 18 4.34 -2.92 10.23
N LEU A 19 4.76 -1.97 11.07
CA LEU A 19 4.91 -2.19 12.52
C LEU A 19 3.57 -2.57 13.15
N MET A 20 2.50 -1.81 12.89
CA MET A 20 1.18 -2.07 13.48
C MET A 20 0.53 -3.34 12.91
N THR A 21 0.72 -3.63 11.63
CA THR A 21 0.26 -4.89 11.02
C THR A 21 0.89 -6.11 11.73
N ASN A 22 2.21 -6.06 11.99
CA ASN A 22 2.90 -7.11 12.72
C ASN A 22 2.49 -7.17 14.19
N TYR A 23 2.27 -6.03 14.82
CA TYR A 23 1.73 -6.00 16.19
C TYR A 23 0.40 -6.76 16.29
N PHE A 24 -0.56 -6.47 15.41
CA PHE A 24 -1.85 -7.15 15.42
C PHE A 24 -1.74 -8.64 15.07
N ALA A 25 -0.89 -9.00 14.11
CA ALA A 25 -0.61 -10.39 13.79
C ALA A 25 -0.05 -11.15 15.02
N ARG A 26 0.89 -10.53 15.75
CA ARG A 26 1.46 -11.09 16.97
C ARG A 26 0.44 -11.23 18.10
N GLN A 27 -0.49 -10.26 18.22
CA GLN A 27 -1.57 -10.37 19.22
C GLN A 27 -2.54 -11.51 18.90
N ALA A 28 -2.82 -11.75 17.62
CA ALA A 28 -3.65 -12.87 17.19
C ALA A 28 -2.95 -14.22 17.40
N ASP A 29 -1.66 -14.33 17.08
CA ASP A 29 -0.85 -15.52 17.33
C ASP A 29 -0.79 -15.90 18.81
N LYS A 30 -0.60 -14.92 19.71
CA LYS A 30 -0.68 -15.14 21.15
C LYS A 30 -2.03 -15.71 21.63
N LYS A 31 -3.09 -15.49 20.85
CA LYS A 31 -4.43 -16.04 21.11
C LYS A 31 -4.71 -17.32 20.31
N HIS A 32 -3.71 -17.85 19.61
CA HIS A 32 -3.82 -19.00 18.71
C HIS A 32 -4.86 -18.81 17.59
N LYS A 33 -5.02 -17.58 17.12
CA LYS A 33 -5.93 -17.22 16.03
C LYS A 33 -5.19 -17.21 14.69
N LYS A 34 -5.81 -17.81 13.68
CA LYS A 34 -5.31 -17.74 12.30
C LYS A 34 -5.59 -16.37 11.70
N CYS A 35 -4.56 -15.75 11.13
CA CYS A 35 -4.66 -14.44 10.50
C CYS A 35 -4.60 -14.53 8.97
N LEU A 36 -5.25 -13.58 8.32
CA LEU A 36 -5.07 -13.23 6.92
C LEU A 36 -4.70 -11.74 6.82
N ASN A 37 -3.59 -11.43 6.16
CA ASN A 37 -3.18 -10.05 5.88
C ASN A 37 -3.67 -9.65 4.50
N ILE A 38 -4.59 -8.70 4.44
CA ILE A 38 -5.29 -8.26 3.23
C ILE A 38 -4.70 -6.94 2.75
N LEU A 39 -4.13 -6.95 1.54
CA LEU A 39 -3.69 -5.76 0.82
C LEU A 39 -4.89 -5.25 0.03
N PHE A 40 -5.50 -4.16 0.48
CA PHE A 40 -6.81 -3.77 -0.02
C PHE A 40 -6.78 -2.59 -0.98
N ASN A 41 -5.62 -1.93 -1.18
CA ASN A 41 -5.51 -0.75 -2.04
C ASN A 41 -4.11 -0.55 -2.60
N GLY A 42 -4.00 0.31 -3.62
CA GLY A 42 -2.72 0.64 -4.25
C GLY A 42 -2.13 -0.53 -5.03
N GLY A 43 -0.86 -0.84 -4.77
CA GLY A 43 -0.12 -1.92 -5.41
C GLY A 43 1.26 -2.06 -4.77
N ALA A 44 2.18 -2.74 -5.42
CA ALA A 44 3.52 -3.02 -4.91
C ALA A 44 4.48 -1.81 -4.84
N GLN A 45 3.98 -0.58 -5.10
CA GLN A 45 4.70 0.67 -4.84
C GLN A 45 4.81 1.01 -3.35
N ARG A 46 4.06 0.33 -2.49
CA ARG A 46 4.15 0.45 -1.03
C ARG A 46 5.51 -0.04 -0.54
N GLY A 47 5.97 0.46 0.60
CA GLY A 47 7.17 -0.02 1.28
C GLY A 47 6.91 -0.07 2.79
N HIS A 48 6.63 -1.25 3.33
CA HIS A 48 6.33 -1.43 4.75
C HIS A 48 7.46 -2.17 5.45
N THR A 49 8.26 -1.43 6.18
CA THR A 49 9.42 -1.98 6.90
C THR A 49 8.96 -2.76 8.12
N VAL A 50 9.58 -3.92 8.30
CA VAL A 50 9.51 -4.73 9.52
C VAL A 50 10.93 -4.93 10.03
N GLU A 51 11.13 -4.63 11.32
CA GLU A 51 12.39 -4.85 12.03
C GLU A 51 12.13 -5.67 13.30
N ASP A 52 12.94 -6.72 13.50
CA ASP A 52 12.92 -7.54 14.71
C ASP A 52 14.31 -8.17 14.93
N GLY A 53 15.05 -7.68 15.92
CA GLY A 53 16.43 -8.07 16.12
C GLY A 53 17.31 -7.75 14.91
N ASP A 54 17.93 -8.77 14.35
CA ASP A 54 18.77 -8.66 13.14
C ASP A 54 17.96 -8.70 11.83
N PHE A 55 16.67 -9.05 11.91
CA PHE A 55 15.82 -9.07 10.73
C PHE A 55 15.39 -7.65 10.36
N ARG A 56 15.52 -7.34 9.08
CA ARG A 56 14.96 -6.14 8.48
C ARG A 56 14.59 -6.40 7.02
N HIS A 57 13.32 -6.17 6.67
CA HIS A 57 12.85 -6.24 5.29
C HIS A 57 11.81 -5.14 5.01
N VAL A 58 11.76 -4.69 3.76
CA VAL A 58 10.74 -3.75 3.27
C VAL A 58 9.78 -4.50 2.38
N PHE A 59 8.58 -4.75 2.89
CA PHE A 59 7.53 -5.48 2.18
C PHE A 59 6.85 -4.59 1.15
N HIS A 60 6.79 -5.05 -0.09
CA HIS A 60 6.18 -4.39 -1.23
C HIS A 60 4.96 -5.16 -1.76
N ALA A 61 5.19 -6.35 -2.28
CA ALA A 61 4.14 -7.24 -2.79
C ALA A 61 3.53 -8.10 -1.68
N PHE A 62 4.32 -8.55 -0.71
CA PHE A 62 3.79 -9.35 0.39
C PHE A 62 3.24 -8.48 1.51
N GLY A 63 2.23 -8.97 2.23
CA GLY A 63 1.75 -8.33 3.45
C GLY A 63 2.85 -8.30 4.53
N ALA A 64 2.95 -7.20 5.28
CA ALA A 64 3.98 -7.07 6.29
C ALA A 64 3.93 -8.18 7.37
N ALA A 65 2.74 -8.74 7.64
CA ALA A 65 2.57 -9.87 8.56
C ALA A 65 3.16 -11.20 8.03
N SER A 66 3.61 -11.28 6.77
CA SER A 66 4.30 -12.46 6.24
C SER A 66 5.56 -12.81 7.03
N TYR A 67 6.18 -11.83 7.69
CA TYR A 67 7.26 -12.06 8.65
C TYR A 67 6.87 -13.04 9.77
N GLN A 68 5.61 -13.05 10.17
CA GLN A 68 5.05 -13.93 11.21
C GLN A 68 4.29 -15.12 10.64
N ASP A 69 4.65 -15.58 9.46
CA ASP A 69 4.01 -16.72 8.79
C ASP A 69 2.49 -16.54 8.57
N VAL A 70 2.04 -15.32 8.32
CA VAL A 70 0.64 -15.01 8.00
C VAL A 70 0.42 -15.04 6.49
N ASP A 71 -0.68 -15.66 6.05
CA ASP A 71 -1.09 -15.65 4.65
C ASP A 71 -1.42 -14.22 4.16
N THR A 72 -1.07 -13.92 2.90
CA THR A 72 -1.40 -12.64 2.25
C THR A 72 -2.57 -12.83 1.31
N PHE A 73 -3.47 -11.84 1.24
CA PHE A 73 -4.55 -11.78 0.23
C PHE A 73 -4.48 -10.46 -0.53
N TYR A 74 -4.51 -10.52 -1.85
CA TYR A 74 -4.69 -9.35 -2.72
C TYR A 74 -6.18 -9.16 -3.00
N ASN A 75 -6.75 -8.10 -2.44
CA ASN A 75 -8.09 -7.66 -2.78
C ASN A 75 -8.13 -7.13 -4.22
N HIS A 76 -9.27 -7.19 -4.89
CA HIS A 76 -9.41 -6.78 -6.29
C HIS A 76 -9.01 -5.33 -6.59
N HIS A 77 -8.93 -4.47 -5.59
CA HIS A 77 -8.41 -3.10 -5.72
C HIS A 77 -6.88 -3.00 -5.66
N PHE A 78 -6.18 -4.09 -5.31
CA PHE A 78 -4.72 -4.12 -5.31
C PHE A 78 -4.19 -4.41 -6.71
N MET A 79 -3.36 -3.51 -7.24
CA MET A 79 -2.73 -3.68 -8.55
C MET A 79 -1.50 -4.59 -8.44
N VAL A 80 -1.57 -5.74 -9.09
CA VAL A 80 -0.51 -6.76 -9.07
C VAL A 80 0.67 -6.33 -9.93
N ASN A 81 1.87 -6.43 -9.38
CA ASN A 81 3.11 -6.27 -10.13
C ASN A 81 3.92 -7.58 -10.07
N PRO A 82 3.89 -8.42 -11.12
CA PRO A 82 4.57 -9.71 -11.13
C PRO A 82 6.08 -9.63 -10.94
N PHE A 83 6.73 -8.58 -11.44
CA PHE A 83 8.18 -8.38 -11.31
C PHE A 83 8.58 -8.19 -9.86
N ILE A 84 7.89 -7.26 -9.16
CA ILE A 84 8.17 -6.97 -7.74
C ILE A 84 7.85 -8.21 -6.91
N PHE A 85 6.72 -8.89 -7.20
CA PHE A 85 6.35 -10.12 -6.49
C PHE A 85 7.42 -11.20 -6.60
N LEU A 86 7.89 -11.50 -7.81
CA LEU A 86 8.88 -12.56 -8.03
C LEU A 86 10.25 -12.22 -7.42
N SER A 87 10.66 -10.94 -7.49
CA SER A 87 11.88 -10.46 -6.85
C SER A 87 11.80 -10.59 -5.33
N GLU A 88 10.75 -10.04 -4.73
CA GLU A 88 10.57 -10.06 -3.27
C GLU A 88 10.37 -11.49 -2.74
N LYS A 89 9.66 -12.35 -3.50
CA LYS A 89 9.54 -13.77 -3.15
C LYS A 89 10.92 -14.44 -3.00
N LYS A 90 11.81 -14.19 -3.94
CA LYS A 90 13.19 -14.73 -3.89
C LYS A 90 13.96 -14.19 -2.68
N GLU A 91 13.87 -12.89 -2.40
CA GLU A 91 14.50 -12.27 -1.24
C GLU A 91 13.98 -12.86 0.08
N LEU A 92 12.66 -13.09 0.20
CA LEU A 92 12.05 -13.68 1.38
C LEU A 92 12.41 -15.17 1.54
N GLU A 93 12.59 -15.90 0.44
CA GLU A 93 13.08 -17.28 0.45
C GLU A 93 14.55 -17.34 0.97
N GLU A 94 15.40 -16.41 0.56
CA GLU A 94 16.78 -16.27 1.04
C GLU A 94 16.84 -15.90 2.53
N LEU A 95 15.89 -15.10 3.00
CA LEU A 95 15.72 -14.74 4.41
C LEU A 95 14.99 -15.81 5.24
N HIS A 96 14.62 -16.94 4.65
CA HIS A 96 13.83 -18.00 5.29
C HIS A 96 12.47 -17.54 5.84
N VAL A 97 11.91 -16.49 5.26
CA VAL A 97 10.58 -15.94 5.55
C VAL A 97 9.60 -16.35 4.43
N ASN A 98 8.31 -16.16 4.68
CA ASN A 98 7.23 -16.42 3.72
C ASN A 98 7.13 -17.89 3.28
N ARG A 99 6.75 -18.73 4.22
CA ARG A 99 6.37 -20.12 3.95
C ARG A 99 4.85 -20.28 3.74
N ARG A 100 4.11 -19.18 3.66
CA ARG A 100 2.66 -19.13 3.63
C ARG A 100 2.13 -18.83 2.24
N ARG A 101 0.82 -18.84 2.11
CA ARG A 101 0.13 -18.66 0.84
C ARG A 101 -0.03 -17.19 0.51
N THR A 102 0.05 -16.87 -0.78
CA THR A 102 -0.46 -15.62 -1.32
C THR A 102 -1.70 -15.93 -2.12
N TRP A 103 -2.83 -15.45 -1.65
CA TRP A 103 -4.12 -15.52 -2.31
C TRP A 103 -4.32 -14.26 -3.15
N VAL A 104 -4.94 -14.40 -4.30
CA VAL A 104 -5.15 -13.28 -5.23
C VAL A 104 -6.58 -13.32 -5.74
N ASP A 105 -7.29 -12.19 -5.64
CA ASP A 105 -8.59 -12.05 -6.26
C ASP A 105 -8.46 -12.09 -7.80
N TRP A 106 -9.40 -12.76 -8.42
CA TRP A 106 -9.47 -12.93 -9.87
C TRP A 106 -9.50 -11.62 -10.63
N ASN A 107 -10.05 -10.57 -10.03
CA ASN A 107 -10.27 -9.26 -10.64
C ASN A 107 -9.11 -8.27 -10.41
N CYS A 108 -8.05 -8.65 -9.67
CA CYS A 108 -6.88 -7.81 -9.53
C CYS A 108 -6.34 -7.42 -10.91
N GLU A 109 -6.19 -6.13 -11.15
CA GLU A 109 -5.53 -5.61 -12.36
C GLU A 109 -4.02 -5.83 -12.29
N ILE A 110 -3.41 -6.15 -13.42
CA ILE A 110 -1.99 -6.42 -13.53
C ILE A 110 -1.29 -5.23 -14.16
N THR A 111 -0.26 -4.72 -13.50
CA THR A 111 0.65 -3.72 -14.04
C THR A 111 1.56 -4.36 -15.09
N THR A 112 1.60 -3.79 -16.29
CA THR A 112 2.43 -4.26 -17.39
C THR A 112 3.77 -3.51 -17.45
N PRO A 113 4.80 -4.02 -18.12
CA PRO A 113 6.04 -3.27 -18.34
C PRO A 113 5.81 -1.94 -19.07
N TYR A 114 4.76 -1.85 -19.87
CA TYR A 114 4.42 -0.62 -20.60
C TYR A 114 3.82 0.46 -19.69
N ASP A 115 3.05 0.08 -18.67
CA ASP A 115 2.60 1.00 -17.61
C ASP A 115 3.82 1.60 -16.87
N ILE A 116 4.82 0.78 -16.56
CA ILE A 116 6.05 1.20 -15.90
C ILE A 116 6.88 2.13 -16.78
N LEU A 117 7.17 1.70 -18.02
CA LEU A 117 7.96 2.47 -18.97
C LEU A 117 7.33 3.85 -19.26
N PHE A 118 6.00 3.88 -19.42
CA PHE A 118 5.29 5.12 -19.67
C PHE A 118 5.31 6.06 -18.47
N ASN A 119 5.10 5.55 -17.26
CA ASN A 119 5.21 6.32 -16.02
C ASN A 119 6.61 6.94 -15.86
N GLN A 120 7.66 6.15 -16.08
CA GLN A 120 9.03 6.62 -15.99
C GLN A 120 9.35 7.69 -17.02
N ALA A 121 8.93 7.51 -18.28
CA ALA A 121 9.12 8.50 -19.34
C ALA A 121 8.41 9.84 -19.02
N LEU A 122 7.19 9.77 -18.49
CA LEU A 122 6.44 10.94 -18.03
C LEU A 122 7.19 11.70 -16.93
N GLU A 123 7.61 11.01 -15.88
CA GLU A 123 8.33 11.64 -14.76
C GLU A 123 9.67 12.24 -15.20
N GLN A 124 10.43 11.56 -16.08
CA GLN A 124 11.66 12.10 -16.64
C GLN A 124 11.41 13.38 -17.44
N SER A 125 10.37 13.38 -18.29
CA SER A 125 10.04 14.52 -19.16
C SER A 125 9.60 15.76 -18.37
N ARG A 126 8.92 15.57 -17.22
CA ARG A 126 8.50 16.65 -16.35
C ARG A 126 9.66 17.36 -15.64
N GLY A 127 10.82 16.74 -15.52
CA GLY A 127 12.01 17.32 -14.88
C GLY A 127 11.72 17.84 -13.47
N LYS A 128 11.81 19.16 -13.24
CA LYS A 128 11.53 19.78 -11.95
C LYS A 128 10.05 19.80 -11.56
N SER A 129 9.15 19.63 -12.54
CA SER A 129 7.69 19.61 -12.33
C SER A 129 7.16 18.18 -12.19
N ARG A 130 7.97 17.25 -11.70
CA ARG A 130 7.59 15.85 -11.43
C ARG A 130 6.37 15.79 -10.52
N HIS A 131 5.48 14.83 -10.78
CA HIS A 131 4.37 14.55 -9.89
C HIS A 131 4.82 13.79 -8.62
N GLY A 132 6.01 13.18 -8.66
CA GLY A 132 6.60 12.45 -7.55
C GLY A 132 6.12 11.00 -7.45
N SER A 133 5.79 10.38 -8.58
CA SER A 133 5.47 8.95 -8.62
C SER A 133 6.72 8.12 -8.34
N CYS A 134 6.53 6.92 -7.79
CA CYS A 134 7.62 5.98 -7.51
C CYS A 134 8.16 5.25 -8.75
N GLY A 135 7.63 5.53 -9.94
CA GLY A 135 8.06 4.88 -11.19
C GLY A 135 7.57 3.43 -11.38
N CYS A 136 6.67 2.94 -10.52
CA CYS A 136 6.17 1.55 -10.56
C CYS A 136 4.95 1.34 -11.48
N GLY A 137 4.49 2.37 -12.21
CA GLY A 137 3.44 2.25 -13.21
C GLY A 137 2.00 2.23 -12.68
N ILE A 138 1.76 2.40 -11.39
CA ILE A 138 0.42 2.27 -10.77
C ILE A 138 -0.58 3.26 -11.38
N PHE A 139 -0.19 4.53 -11.50
CA PHE A 139 -1.08 5.55 -12.08
C PHE A 139 -1.38 5.26 -13.55
N GLU A 140 -0.42 4.71 -14.29
CA GLU A 140 -0.61 4.34 -15.69
C GLU A 140 -1.48 3.09 -15.86
N THR A 141 -1.36 2.11 -14.94
CA THR A 141 -2.28 0.98 -14.86
C THR A 141 -3.71 1.47 -14.64
N PHE A 142 -3.93 2.36 -13.67
CA PHE A 142 -5.23 2.98 -13.43
C PHE A 142 -5.78 3.72 -14.65
N ASN A 143 -4.95 4.53 -15.32
CA ASN A 143 -5.35 5.26 -16.54
C ASN A 143 -5.73 4.31 -17.67
N ARG A 144 -4.99 3.22 -17.84
CA ARG A 144 -5.25 2.19 -18.84
C ARG A 144 -6.59 1.49 -18.59
N VAL A 145 -6.84 1.10 -17.33
CA VAL A 145 -8.08 0.46 -16.90
C VAL A 145 -9.27 1.39 -17.13
N ASN A 146 -9.18 2.66 -16.76
CA ASN A 146 -10.23 3.66 -16.98
C ASN A 146 -10.52 3.94 -18.47
N LYS A 147 -9.65 3.53 -19.38
CA LYS A 147 -9.86 3.56 -20.84
C LYS A 147 -10.40 2.24 -21.38
N GLY A 148 -10.74 1.28 -20.51
CA GLY A 148 -11.32 -0.01 -20.88
C GLY A 148 -10.30 -1.07 -21.32
N PHE A 149 -8.99 -0.81 -21.14
CA PHE A 149 -7.95 -1.78 -21.47
C PHE A 149 -7.58 -2.61 -20.23
N HIS A 150 -8.50 -3.47 -19.82
CA HIS A 150 -8.31 -4.36 -18.67
C HIS A 150 -7.31 -5.48 -18.95
N PHE A 151 -6.52 -5.80 -17.93
CA PHE A 151 -5.68 -6.99 -17.87
C PHE A 151 -5.63 -7.50 -16.44
N THR A 152 -6.52 -8.43 -16.11
CA THR A 152 -6.74 -8.93 -14.75
C THR A 152 -6.10 -10.31 -14.54
N CYS A 153 -6.11 -10.77 -13.31
CA CYS A 153 -5.61 -12.10 -12.97
C CYS A 153 -6.40 -13.26 -13.59
N LYS A 154 -7.62 -13.01 -14.07
CA LYS A 154 -8.40 -14.00 -14.85
C LYS A 154 -7.68 -14.40 -16.13
N GLU A 155 -7.06 -13.44 -16.81
CA GLU A 155 -6.35 -13.70 -18.07
C GLU A 155 -5.11 -14.59 -17.89
N LEU A 156 -4.59 -14.75 -16.69
CA LEU A 156 -3.45 -15.66 -16.44
C LEU A 156 -3.75 -17.13 -16.78
N PHE A 157 -5.02 -17.47 -16.99
CA PHE A 157 -5.44 -18.82 -17.39
C PHE A 157 -5.45 -19.01 -18.92
N MET A 158 -5.18 -17.99 -19.68
CA MET A 158 -4.91 -18.07 -21.10
C MET A 158 -3.59 -18.79 -21.40
N SER A 159 -3.45 -19.30 -22.61
CA SER A 159 -2.18 -19.85 -23.10
C SER A 159 -1.12 -18.76 -23.26
N PHE A 160 0.16 -19.15 -23.38
CA PHE A 160 1.26 -18.21 -23.64
C PHE A 160 0.98 -17.32 -24.85
N GLY A 161 0.50 -17.90 -25.96
CA GLY A 161 0.22 -17.14 -27.19
C GLY A 161 -0.93 -16.14 -27.05
N GLU A 162 -1.97 -16.48 -26.29
CA GLU A 162 -3.09 -15.58 -26.01
C GLU A 162 -2.66 -14.43 -25.08
N LEU A 163 -1.91 -14.71 -24.01
CA LEU A 163 -1.33 -13.68 -23.14
C LEU A 163 -0.43 -12.72 -23.92
N TYR A 164 0.47 -13.29 -24.72
CA TYR A 164 1.36 -12.52 -25.60
C TYR A 164 0.55 -11.58 -26.51
N SER A 165 -0.46 -12.11 -27.18
CA SER A 165 -1.31 -11.35 -28.11
C SER A 165 -2.12 -10.25 -27.37
N LYS A 166 -2.65 -10.55 -26.19
CA LYS A 166 -3.40 -9.60 -25.36
C LYS A 166 -2.52 -8.42 -24.93
N ILE A 167 -1.32 -8.70 -24.42
CA ILE A 167 -0.42 -7.66 -23.93
C ILE A 167 0.15 -6.85 -25.11
N LYS A 168 0.46 -7.51 -26.24
CA LYS A 168 0.83 -6.85 -27.48
C LYS A 168 -0.26 -5.91 -27.97
N PHE A 169 -1.52 -6.34 -27.92
CA PHE A 169 -2.67 -5.50 -28.26
C PHE A 169 -2.74 -4.25 -27.36
N ILE A 170 -2.56 -4.38 -26.04
CA ILE A 170 -2.53 -3.25 -25.11
C ILE A 170 -1.40 -2.29 -25.47
N ARG A 171 -0.19 -2.80 -25.72
CA ARG A 171 0.96 -2.01 -26.18
C ARG A 171 0.64 -1.22 -27.45
N ASP A 172 0.21 -1.93 -28.48
CA ASP A 172 0.10 -1.41 -29.85
C ASP A 172 -1.15 -0.53 -30.03
N LYS A 173 -2.20 -0.70 -29.20
CA LYS A 173 -3.40 0.14 -29.26
C LYS A 173 -3.36 1.25 -28.22
N TYR A 174 -3.38 0.91 -26.93
CA TYR A 174 -3.48 1.92 -25.87
C TYR A 174 -2.23 2.79 -25.76
N PHE A 175 -1.05 2.19 -25.59
CA PHE A 175 0.17 2.97 -25.35
C PHE A 175 0.71 3.65 -26.63
N ALA A 176 0.57 3.06 -27.79
CA ALA A 176 0.95 3.73 -29.04
C ALA A 176 0.07 4.96 -29.30
N GLU A 177 -1.24 4.86 -29.06
CA GLU A 177 -2.15 6.00 -29.18
C GLU A 177 -1.88 7.07 -28.13
N LYS A 178 -1.65 6.68 -26.86
CA LYS A 178 -1.28 7.59 -25.78
C LYS A 178 0.01 8.33 -26.10
N ARG A 179 1.04 7.63 -26.61
CA ARG A 179 2.30 8.25 -27.03
C ARG A 179 2.11 9.34 -28.09
N MET A 180 1.20 9.13 -29.03
CA MET A 180 0.92 10.14 -30.07
C MET A 180 0.23 11.38 -29.51
N LYS A 181 -0.53 11.25 -28.42
CA LYS A 181 -1.24 12.36 -27.76
C LYS A 181 -0.35 13.15 -26.80
N GLU A 182 0.61 12.50 -26.19
CA GLU A 182 1.52 13.08 -25.19
C GLU A 182 2.78 13.63 -25.91
N THR A 183 2.62 14.78 -26.59
CA THR A 183 3.67 15.36 -27.45
C THR A 183 4.89 15.87 -26.68
N ASP A 184 4.75 16.19 -25.40
CA ASP A 184 5.80 16.77 -24.57
C ASP A 184 6.70 15.73 -23.90
N ILE A 185 6.43 14.44 -24.15
CA ILE A 185 7.22 13.35 -23.55
C ILE A 185 8.46 13.06 -24.38
N ILE A 186 9.60 13.04 -23.71
CA ILE A 186 10.88 12.63 -24.29
C ILE A 186 10.99 11.10 -24.19
N PHE A 187 10.84 10.44 -25.32
CA PHE A 187 11.10 9.01 -25.44
C PHE A 187 12.53 8.78 -25.89
N THR A 188 13.41 8.40 -24.97
CA THR A 188 14.82 8.07 -25.29
C THR A 188 14.92 6.87 -26.23
N MET A 189 16.11 6.66 -26.83
CA MET A 189 16.36 5.46 -27.65
C MET A 189 16.16 4.19 -26.85
N GLU A 190 16.73 4.13 -25.64
CA GLU A 190 16.58 3.01 -24.71
C GLU A 190 15.10 2.73 -24.39
N TRP A 191 14.31 3.78 -24.14
CA TRP A 191 12.88 3.63 -23.92
C TRP A 191 12.18 2.99 -25.13
N ARG A 192 12.51 3.45 -26.34
CA ARG A 192 11.93 2.92 -27.60
C ARG A 192 12.30 1.47 -27.83
N GLU A 193 13.56 1.11 -27.60
CA GLU A 193 14.06 -0.26 -27.72
C GLU A 193 13.29 -1.19 -26.77
N ASN A 194 13.17 -0.83 -25.50
CA ASN A 194 12.43 -1.60 -24.51
C ASN A 194 10.94 -1.68 -24.83
N PHE A 195 10.33 -0.58 -25.25
CA PHE A 195 8.90 -0.52 -25.56
C PHE A 195 8.51 -1.42 -26.74
N PHE A 196 9.31 -1.45 -27.80
CA PHE A 196 9.04 -2.28 -28.98
C PHE A 196 9.68 -3.66 -28.94
N SER A 197 10.39 -4.00 -27.87
CA SER A 197 11.08 -5.28 -27.72
C SER A 197 10.09 -6.44 -27.61
N GLU A 198 10.12 -7.34 -28.56
CA GLU A 198 9.37 -8.60 -28.49
C GLU A 198 9.96 -9.54 -27.39
N VAL A 199 11.25 -9.37 -27.07
CA VAL A 199 11.90 -10.10 -25.95
C VAL A 199 11.35 -9.64 -24.61
N THR A 200 11.20 -8.32 -24.41
CA THR A 200 10.57 -7.75 -23.20
C THR A 200 9.16 -8.30 -23.02
N LEU A 201 8.38 -8.32 -24.10
CA LEU A 201 7.03 -8.88 -24.09
C LEU A 201 7.01 -10.37 -23.74
N ALA A 202 7.85 -11.18 -24.38
CA ALA A 202 7.93 -12.62 -24.13
C ALA A 202 8.39 -12.93 -22.71
N ASN A 203 9.35 -12.18 -22.17
CA ASN A 203 9.82 -12.35 -20.80
C ASN A 203 8.72 -12.00 -19.80
N PHE A 204 7.98 -10.93 -20.04
CA PHE A 204 6.84 -10.59 -19.19
C PHE A 204 5.79 -11.71 -19.14
N VAL A 205 5.48 -12.33 -20.27
CA VAL A 205 4.55 -13.48 -20.28
C VAL A 205 5.11 -14.66 -19.47
N LYS A 206 6.43 -14.91 -19.48
CA LYS A 206 7.05 -15.92 -18.62
C LYS A 206 6.87 -15.55 -17.15
N ASP A 207 7.14 -14.29 -16.77
CA ASP A 207 6.98 -13.81 -15.40
C ASP A 207 5.53 -13.96 -14.92
N LEU A 208 4.55 -13.70 -15.79
CA LEU A 208 3.13 -13.95 -15.49
C LEU A 208 2.83 -15.43 -15.23
N MET A 209 3.43 -16.33 -16.01
CA MET A 209 3.26 -17.76 -15.81
C MET A 209 3.93 -18.23 -14.50
N ASP A 210 5.06 -17.67 -14.14
CA ASP A 210 5.76 -17.99 -12.89
C ASP A 210 5.05 -17.37 -11.68
N PHE A 211 4.53 -16.16 -11.81
CA PHE A 211 3.62 -15.57 -10.81
C PHE A 211 2.39 -16.47 -10.59
N LYS A 212 1.71 -16.88 -11.67
CA LYS A 212 0.56 -17.80 -11.59
C LYS A 212 0.84 -19.08 -10.80
N LYS A 213 2.02 -19.68 -11.00
CA LYS A 213 2.44 -20.88 -10.27
C LYS A 213 2.74 -20.64 -8.79
N SER A 214 3.00 -19.38 -8.43
CA SER A 214 3.44 -18.98 -7.08
C SER A 214 2.31 -18.53 -6.18
N VAL A 215 1.09 -18.39 -6.70
CA VAL A 215 -0.06 -17.85 -5.97
C VAL A 215 -1.28 -18.76 -6.08
N TYR A 216 -2.27 -18.50 -5.22
CA TYR A 216 -3.56 -19.18 -5.21
C TYR A 216 -4.65 -18.17 -5.56
N PHE A 217 -5.63 -18.54 -6.37
CA PHE A 217 -6.72 -17.65 -6.79
C PHE A 217 -8.00 -18.00 -6.04
N SER A 218 -8.62 -16.99 -5.45
CA SER A 218 -9.88 -17.11 -4.74
C SER A 218 -10.49 -15.74 -4.51
N SER A 219 -11.78 -15.69 -4.19
CA SER A 219 -12.39 -14.50 -3.59
C SER A 219 -12.18 -14.50 -2.07
N LEU A 220 -12.26 -13.32 -1.44
CA LEU A 220 -12.16 -13.23 0.01
C LEU A 220 -13.32 -13.97 0.70
N ASN A 221 -14.52 -13.98 0.11
CA ASN A 221 -15.66 -14.71 0.61
C ASN A 221 -15.37 -16.22 0.76
N GLU A 222 -14.74 -16.83 -0.25
CA GLU A 222 -14.45 -18.26 -0.24
C GLU A 222 -13.44 -18.68 0.82
N ILE A 223 -12.49 -17.80 1.17
CA ILE A 223 -11.40 -18.15 2.09
C ILE A 223 -11.53 -17.54 3.49
N SER A 224 -12.35 -16.52 3.65
CA SER A 224 -12.42 -15.77 4.92
C SER A 224 -12.74 -16.67 6.11
N ASP A 225 -13.52 -17.73 5.93
CA ASP A 225 -13.91 -18.64 7.01
C ASP A 225 -12.78 -19.53 7.52
N TYR A 226 -11.67 -19.62 6.80
CA TYR A 226 -10.46 -20.31 7.27
C TYR A 226 -9.64 -19.49 8.27
N TYR A 227 -10.01 -18.21 8.51
CA TYR A 227 -9.27 -17.26 9.32
C TYR A 227 -10.14 -16.66 10.42
N ASP A 228 -9.57 -16.52 11.61
CA ASP A 228 -10.23 -15.93 12.78
C ASP A 228 -10.08 -14.41 12.80
N THR A 229 -8.98 -13.90 12.24
CA THR A 229 -8.62 -12.48 12.21
C THR A 229 -8.26 -12.05 10.79
N LEU A 230 -8.91 -10.98 10.32
CA LEU A 230 -8.61 -10.31 9.06
C LEU A 230 -7.87 -9.00 9.37
N ILE A 231 -6.68 -8.82 8.80
CA ILE A 231 -5.87 -7.60 8.97
C ILE A 231 -5.81 -6.90 7.61
N PHE A 232 -6.58 -5.83 7.45
CA PHE A 232 -6.54 -4.96 6.28
C PHE A 232 -5.38 -3.98 6.41
N GLU A 233 -4.42 -4.07 5.50
CA GLU A 233 -3.21 -3.26 5.50
C GLU A 233 -3.22 -2.26 4.35
N GLY A 234 -3.37 -0.96 4.67
CA GLY A 234 -3.37 0.12 3.69
C GLY A 234 -2.00 0.41 3.11
N GLY A 235 -1.92 0.65 1.81
CA GLY A 235 -0.67 0.91 1.09
C GLY A 235 -0.11 2.31 1.29
N GLN A 236 -0.97 3.33 1.37
CA GLN A 236 -0.61 4.75 1.49
C GLN A 236 -1.31 5.40 2.68
N GLY A 237 -1.30 6.73 2.74
CA GLY A 237 -1.95 7.49 3.80
C GLY A 237 -3.10 8.35 3.31
N LEU A 238 -4.01 8.72 4.23
CA LEU A 238 -5.25 9.46 3.95
C LEU A 238 -5.06 10.76 3.16
N ALA A 239 -3.94 11.45 3.36
CA ALA A 239 -3.66 12.70 2.64
C ALA A 239 -3.39 12.50 1.15
N LEU A 240 -3.11 11.26 0.72
CA LEU A 240 -2.84 10.89 -0.67
C LEU A 240 -4.06 10.27 -1.38
N ASP A 241 -5.23 10.26 -0.73
CA ASP A 241 -6.46 9.69 -1.29
C ASP A 241 -6.85 10.33 -2.63
N MET A 242 -7.34 9.52 -3.56
CA MET A 242 -7.74 9.97 -4.90
C MET A 242 -8.84 11.04 -4.89
N ASP A 243 -9.64 11.10 -3.84
CA ASP A 243 -10.70 12.11 -3.67
C ASP A 243 -10.20 13.43 -3.10
N ASN A 244 -8.96 13.51 -2.64
CA ASN A 244 -8.34 14.76 -2.18
C ASN A 244 -7.92 15.66 -3.36
N LYS A 245 -8.90 16.06 -4.19
CA LYS A 245 -8.68 16.77 -5.47
C LYS A 245 -7.87 18.06 -5.35
N LYS A 246 -7.84 18.69 -4.16
CA LYS A 246 -7.05 19.92 -3.93
C LYS A 246 -5.54 19.72 -4.07
N ASP A 247 -5.05 18.48 -3.82
CA ASP A 247 -3.63 18.14 -3.88
C ASP A 247 -3.23 17.46 -5.20
N PHE A 248 -4.18 17.35 -6.16
CA PHE A 248 -3.86 16.83 -7.50
C PHE A 248 -2.75 17.66 -8.16
N PRO A 249 -1.76 17.06 -8.83
CA PRO A 249 -1.63 15.64 -9.21
C PRO A 249 -0.83 14.77 -8.22
N HIS A 250 -0.54 15.24 -7.03
CA HIS A 250 0.36 14.62 -6.04
C HIS A 250 -0.39 13.64 -5.12
N LEU A 251 -1.18 12.76 -5.73
CA LEU A 251 -2.04 11.77 -5.07
C LEU A 251 -1.72 10.37 -5.56
N THR A 252 -2.33 9.36 -4.92
CA THR A 252 -2.39 8.00 -5.45
C THR A 252 -3.77 7.76 -6.10
N PRO A 253 -3.87 7.00 -7.20
CA PRO A 253 -5.15 6.68 -7.84
C PRO A 253 -5.87 5.54 -7.07
N SER A 254 -6.10 5.75 -5.80
CA SER A 254 -6.60 4.73 -4.88
C SER A 254 -7.31 5.38 -3.69
N HIS A 255 -8.37 4.77 -3.21
CA HIS A 255 -8.87 5.09 -1.88
C HIS A 255 -7.90 4.55 -0.83
N THR A 256 -7.44 5.44 0.04
CA THR A 256 -6.43 5.11 1.05
C THR A 256 -7.02 4.97 2.44
N GLY A 257 -8.29 5.33 2.60
CA GLY A 257 -9.07 5.19 3.82
C GLY A 257 -9.91 3.91 3.87
N SER A 258 -11.01 4.01 4.58
CA SER A 258 -11.89 2.87 4.93
C SER A 258 -12.83 2.43 3.82
N ASP A 259 -12.98 3.18 2.73
CA ASP A 259 -14.02 2.97 1.70
C ASP A 259 -14.06 1.53 1.19
N TRP A 260 -12.93 1.02 0.72
CA TRP A 260 -12.85 -0.34 0.16
C TRP A 260 -12.86 -1.44 1.23
N VAL A 261 -12.50 -1.12 2.47
CA VAL A 261 -12.68 -2.06 3.60
C VAL A 261 -14.16 -2.20 3.93
N ILE A 262 -14.90 -1.09 3.98
CA ILE A 262 -16.35 -1.07 4.21
C ILE A 262 -17.08 -1.81 3.09
N GLU A 263 -16.70 -1.58 1.83
CA GLU A 263 -17.23 -2.30 0.68
C GLU A 263 -17.03 -3.82 0.84
N GLN A 264 -15.80 -4.24 1.16
CA GLN A 264 -15.49 -5.66 1.32
C GLN A 264 -16.24 -6.31 2.50
N LEU A 265 -16.37 -5.62 3.63
CA LEU A 265 -17.13 -6.14 4.78
C LEU A 265 -18.63 -6.24 4.50
N ARG A 266 -19.17 -5.45 3.58
CA ARG A 266 -20.57 -5.59 3.11
C ARG A 266 -20.78 -6.89 2.34
N GLU A 267 -19.79 -7.32 1.58
CA GLU A 267 -19.84 -8.53 0.78
C GLU A 267 -19.61 -9.80 1.61
N LEU A 268 -18.79 -9.73 2.65
CA LEU A 268 -18.47 -10.86 3.53
C LEU A 268 -19.68 -11.27 4.38
N ASP A 269 -19.89 -12.57 4.57
CA ASP A 269 -20.87 -13.10 5.51
C ASP A 269 -20.37 -13.00 6.96
N GLY A 270 -21.32 -12.87 7.90
CA GLY A 270 -21.04 -12.93 9.33
C GLY A 270 -21.10 -11.58 10.06
N VAL A 271 -20.66 -11.62 11.31
CA VAL A 271 -20.61 -10.49 12.25
C VAL A 271 -19.16 -10.25 12.66
N PHE A 272 -18.77 -9.00 12.73
CA PHE A 272 -17.40 -8.57 12.91
C PHE A 272 -17.19 -7.78 14.19
N ASP A 273 -16.01 -7.98 14.80
CA ASP A 273 -15.42 -7.10 15.81
C ASP A 273 -14.34 -6.28 15.13
N VAL A 274 -14.60 -4.98 14.89
CA VAL A 274 -13.78 -4.12 14.04
C VAL A 274 -12.98 -3.14 14.87
N GLU A 275 -11.67 -3.12 14.66
CA GLU A 275 -10.80 -2.05 15.12
C GLU A 275 -10.14 -1.36 13.94
N VAL A 276 -10.35 -0.05 13.79
CA VAL A 276 -9.67 0.81 12.82
C VAL A 276 -8.55 1.56 13.52
N CYS A 277 -7.31 1.29 13.12
CA CYS A 277 -6.11 1.89 13.67
C CYS A 277 -5.49 2.88 12.70
N TYR A 278 -5.52 4.16 13.07
CA TYR A 278 -4.88 5.25 12.31
C TYR A 278 -3.45 5.44 12.79
N VAL A 279 -2.50 5.18 11.89
CA VAL A 279 -1.06 5.20 12.21
C VAL A 279 -0.46 6.54 11.78
N SER A 280 0.30 7.16 12.67
CA SER A 280 1.05 8.39 12.43
C SER A 280 2.44 8.33 13.08
N ARG A 281 3.38 9.12 12.57
CA ARG A 281 4.58 9.49 13.34
C ARG A 281 4.25 10.68 14.25
N SER A 282 5.13 11.02 15.18
CA SER A 282 5.04 12.24 15.99
C SER A 282 5.40 13.52 15.21
N TYR A 283 5.61 13.42 13.91
CA TYR A 283 5.88 14.47 12.94
C TYR A 283 5.35 14.04 11.57
N PHE A 284 5.19 14.96 10.64
CA PHE A 284 4.79 14.63 9.29
C PHE A 284 5.99 14.33 8.41
N THR A 285 5.83 13.33 7.53
CA THR A 285 6.78 13.00 6.47
C THR A 285 6.04 12.93 5.14
N ARG A 286 6.72 13.31 4.04
CA ARG A 286 6.18 13.18 2.69
C ARG A 286 7.28 12.86 1.69
N HIS A 287 7.04 11.87 0.84
CA HIS A 287 7.81 11.62 -0.36
C HIS A 287 7.27 12.39 -1.57
N GLY A 288 8.14 12.63 -2.55
CA GLY A 288 7.78 13.22 -3.83
C GLY A 288 7.41 14.70 -3.76
N ALA A 289 6.98 15.26 -4.88
CA ALA A 289 6.49 16.61 -5.00
C ALA A 289 5.10 16.74 -4.33
N GLY A 290 4.63 17.93 -4.15
CA GLY A 290 3.37 18.23 -3.47
C GLY A 290 3.60 19.00 -2.17
N ALA A 291 2.60 19.77 -1.76
CA ALA A 291 2.73 20.66 -0.61
C ALA A 291 2.90 19.89 0.70
N LEU A 292 3.88 20.30 1.50
CA LEU A 292 4.03 19.90 2.90
C LEU A 292 4.07 21.16 3.74
N LYS A 293 3.00 21.41 4.52
CA LYS A 293 2.87 22.62 5.31
C LYS A 293 3.90 22.68 6.41
N ASN A 294 4.54 23.85 6.60
CA ASN A 294 5.59 24.07 7.59
C ASN A 294 6.79 23.12 7.43
N GLU A 295 7.12 22.74 6.20
CA GLU A 295 8.27 21.91 5.90
C GLU A 295 9.55 22.48 6.50
N VAL A 296 10.35 21.65 7.17
CA VAL A 296 11.67 22.00 7.71
C VAL A 296 12.76 21.56 6.75
N HIS A 297 13.92 22.24 6.80
CA HIS A 297 15.05 21.91 5.95
C HIS A 297 15.76 20.64 6.42
N GLU A 298 15.87 20.47 7.72
CA GLU A 298 16.63 19.39 8.32
C GLU A 298 15.82 18.67 9.40
N PRO A 299 15.86 17.32 9.45
CA PRO A 299 15.08 16.55 10.43
C PRO A 299 15.45 16.84 11.89
N TYR A 300 16.70 17.28 12.17
CA TYR A 300 17.10 17.61 13.54
C TYR A 300 16.34 18.82 14.11
N GLU A 301 15.78 19.70 13.27
CA GLU A 301 14.91 20.82 13.72
C GLU A 301 13.66 20.31 14.45
N LEU A 302 13.26 19.07 14.19
CA LEU A 302 12.16 18.37 14.85
C LEU A 302 12.66 17.37 15.93
N GLY A 303 13.91 17.46 16.36
CA GLY A 303 14.50 16.52 17.32
C GLY A 303 14.74 15.11 16.77
N ILE A 304 14.68 14.92 15.45
CA ILE A 304 14.89 13.61 14.82
C ILE A 304 16.39 13.37 14.73
N LYS A 305 16.89 12.43 15.52
CA LYS A 305 18.34 12.11 15.62
C LYS A 305 18.79 11.04 14.61
N ASN A 306 17.88 10.16 14.20
CA ASN A 306 18.19 9.02 13.35
C ASN A 306 17.71 9.26 11.92
N THR A 307 18.57 9.02 10.94
CA THR A 307 18.18 8.99 9.53
C THR A 307 17.26 7.80 9.27
N ASP A 308 16.20 8.05 8.52
CA ASP A 308 15.29 6.99 8.06
C ASP A 308 16.06 6.07 7.08
N LYS A 309 16.29 4.82 7.50
CA LYS A 309 17.02 3.83 6.69
C LYS A 309 16.22 3.26 5.55
N THR A 310 14.90 3.40 5.59
CA THR A 310 13.97 2.89 4.57
C THR A 310 13.79 3.90 3.44
N ASN A 311 13.56 5.15 3.82
CA ASN A 311 13.16 6.21 2.91
C ASN A 311 14.38 6.99 2.40
N VAL A 312 15.33 6.24 1.83
CA VAL A 312 16.52 6.84 1.20
C VAL A 312 16.14 7.58 -0.08
N LYS A 313 16.96 8.57 -0.44
CA LYS A 313 16.80 9.32 -1.69
C LYS A 313 16.75 8.36 -2.88
N ASN A 314 15.74 8.50 -3.73
CA ASN A 314 15.62 7.78 -4.98
C ASN A 314 15.42 8.73 -6.17
N ASP A 315 15.64 8.23 -7.39
CA ASP A 315 15.64 9.05 -8.61
C ASP A 315 14.24 9.55 -9.00
N TRP A 316 13.17 8.91 -8.50
CA TRP A 316 11.79 9.21 -8.86
C TRP A 316 11.15 10.22 -7.92
N GLN A 317 11.28 10.01 -6.61
CA GLN A 317 10.60 10.80 -5.58
C GLN A 317 11.53 11.75 -4.82
N GLY A 318 12.85 11.61 -4.98
CA GLY A 318 13.84 12.39 -4.26
C GLY A 318 14.02 11.92 -2.82
N SER A 319 14.28 12.85 -1.91
CA SER A 319 14.44 12.58 -0.47
C SER A 319 13.09 12.71 0.25
N ILE A 320 12.95 12.01 1.36
CA ILE A 320 11.85 12.24 2.29
C ILE A 320 11.95 13.66 2.88
N ARG A 321 10.81 14.30 3.08
CA ARG A 321 10.66 15.65 3.62
C ARG A 321 9.93 15.60 4.95
N TYR A 322 10.14 16.58 5.81
CA TYR A 322 9.68 16.58 7.19
C TYR A 322 8.93 17.87 7.52
N ALA A 323 7.90 17.77 8.39
CA ALA A 323 7.21 18.92 8.95
C ALA A 323 6.76 18.64 10.39
N PRO A 324 6.56 19.68 11.21
CA PRO A 324 5.96 19.54 12.53
C PRO A 324 4.58 18.89 12.43
N PHE A 325 4.19 18.17 13.48
CA PHE A 325 2.86 17.59 13.57
C PHE A 325 1.80 18.70 13.64
N ASP A 326 0.82 18.66 12.75
CA ASP A 326 -0.36 19.53 12.76
C ASP A 326 -1.56 18.72 13.28
N PHE A 327 -1.81 18.82 14.58
CA PHE A 327 -2.85 18.05 15.27
C PHE A 327 -4.25 18.33 14.70
N LYS A 328 -4.52 19.57 14.31
CA LYS A 328 -5.82 19.96 13.74
C LYS A 328 -6.04 19.30 12.37
N ASP A 329 -5.06 19.36 11.51
CA ASP A 329 -5.12 18.74 10.17
C ASP A 329 -5.25 17.22 10.27
N TYR A 330 -4.46 16.61 11.15
CA TYR A 330 -4.54 15.18 11.46
C TYR A 330 -5.93 14.77 11.94
N THR A 331 -6.47 15.45 12.96
CA THR A 331 -7.78 15.13 13.56
C THR A 331 -8.91 15.26 12.55
N GLN A 332 -8.91 16.34 11.75
CA GLN A 332 -9.92 16.54 10.71
C GLN A 332 -9.91 15.42 9.66
N ARG A 333 -8.73 14.98 9.24
CA ARG A 333 -8.57 13.93 8.24
C ARG A 333 -9.00 12.57 8.78
N VAL A 334 -8.58 12.24 9.99
CA VAL A 334 -8.98 10.98 10.64
C VAL A 334 -10.49 10.96 10.91
N GLN A 335 -11.06 12.06 11.41
CA GLN A 335 -12.50 12.14 11.67
C GLN A 335 -13.32 11.97 10.40
N HIS A 336 -12.88 12.57 9.28
CA HIS A 336 -13.54 12.41 8.00
C HIS A 336 -13.61 10.93 7.55
N ASP A 337 -12.56 10.15 7.80
CA ASP A 337 -12.56 8.72 7.48
C ASP A 337 -13.39 7.89 8.49
N VAL A 338 -13.33 8.26 9.78
CA VAL A 338 -14.17 7.65 10.83
C VAL A 338 -15.66 7.82 10.52
N ASP A 339 -16.07 8.99 10.01
CA ASP A 339 -17.46 9.29 9.69
C ASP A 339 -18.03 8.37 8.59
N LYS A 340 -17.20 7.80 7.74
CA LYS A 340 -17.61 6.81 6.71
C LYS A 340 -18.17 5.51 7.30
N TRP A 341 -17.76 5.17 8.54
CA TRP A 341 -18.26 4.01 9.26
C TRP A 341 -19.67 4.19 9.81
N HIS A 342 -20.19 5.43 9.88
CA HIS A 342 -21.57 5.74 10.22
C HIS A 342 -22.51 5.38 9.06
N CYS A 343 -22.60 4.09 8.75
CA CYS A 343 -23.43 3.53 7.68
C CYS A 343 -24.18 2.31 8.19
N ASP A 344 -25.09 1.79 7.37
CA ASP A 344 -25.90 0.60 7.69
C ASP A 344 -25.07 -0.63 8.12
N LEU A 345 -23.81 -0.71 7.69
CA LEU A 345 -22.90 -1.80 8.04
C LEU A 345 -22.65 -1.86 9.55
N LEU A 346 -22.42 -0.68 10.18
CA LEU A 346 -22.15 -0.59 11.61
C LEU A 346 -23.28 -1.18 12.47
N HIS A 347 -24.53 -1.08 11.99
CA HIS A 347 -25.69 -1.56 12.74
C HIS A 347 -26.07 -3.00 12.44
N LYS A 348 -25.63 -3.55 11.31
CA LYS A 348 -26.08 -4.88 10.83
C LYS A 348 -25.03 -5.98 10.95
N LYS A 349 -23.76 -5.63 10.76
CA LYS A 349 -22.65 -6.60 10.65
C LYS A 349 -21.53 -6.37 11.65
N ILE A 350 -21.52 -5.25 12.35
CA ILE A 350 -20.48 -4.92 13.33
C ILE A 350 -21.07 -4.92 14.71
N GLU A 351 -20.63 -5.85 15.56
CA GLU A 351 -21.07 -5.96 16.96
C GLU A 351 -20.26 -5.03 17.87
N HIS A 352 -18.95 -4.97 17.66
CA HIS A 352 -18.07 -4.04 18.34
C HIS A 352 -17.28 -3.22 17.34
N TYR A 353 -17.27 -1.91 17.54
CA TYR A 353 -16.50 -0.96 16.72
C TYR A 353 -15.58 -0.15 17.61
N LYS A 354 -14.30 -0.13 17.24
CA LYS A 354 -13.26 0.57 17.98
C LYS A 354 -12.41 1.38 17.02
N VAL A 355 -12.16 2.63 17.37
CA VAL A 355 -11.16 3.47 16.70
C VAL A 355 -9.97 3.62 17.63
N SER A 356 -8.80 3.34 17.10
CA SER A 356 -7.53 3.51 17.81
C SER A 356 -6.56 4.35 16.98
N GLN A 357 -5.59 4.93 17.64
CA GLN A 357 -4.50 5.69 17.04
C GLN A 357 -3.18 5.03 17.40
N SER A 358 -2.24 5.04 16.46
CA SER A 358 -0.88 4.63 16.71
C SER A 358 0.08 5.76 16.41
N PHE A 359 0.92 6.12 17.39
CA PHE A 359 2.00 7.07 17.20
C PHE A 359 3.33 6.32 17.24
N THR A 360 4.01 6.34 16.11
CA THR A 360 5.31 5.69 15.92
C THR A 360 6.43 6.72 15.85
N HIS A 361 7.68 6.28 15.94
CA HIS A 361 8.85 7.16 15.86
C HIS A 361 8.79 8.31 16.87
N LEU A 362 8.30 8.02 18.09
CA LEU A 362 8.27 8.99 19.16
C LEU A 362 9.68 9.44 19.48
N ASN A 363 9.91 10.75 19.50
CA ASN A 363 11.18 11.39 19.83
C ASN A 363 11.09 12.18 21.17
N GLU A 364 12.18 12.79 21.59
CA GLU A 364 12.21 13.54 22.84
C GLU A 364 11.38 14.83 22.82
N ILE A 365 11.09 15.37 21.63
CA ILE A 365 10.16 16.51 21.42
C ILE A 365 8.78 15.91 21.15
N SER A 366 8.18 15.36 22.19
CA SER A 366 6.93 14.63 21.99
C SER A 366 5.73 15.56 22.07
N ILE A 367 4.77 15.29 21.20
CA ILE A 367 3.39 15.79 21.23
C ILE A 367 2.55 15.03 22.31
N ILE A 368 3.21 14.52 23.37
CA ILE A 368 2.60 13.61 24.34
C ILE A 368 1.37 14.26 24.99
N ASP A 369 1.44 15.53 25.36
CA ASP A 369 0.32 16.24 25.96
C ASP A 369 -0.85 16.40 24.97
N GLU A 370 -0.58 16.67 23.70
CA GLU A 370 -1.59 16.73 22.64
C GLU A 370 -2.18 15.35 22.33
N ILE A 371 -1.37 14.29 22.37
CA ILE A 371 -1.81 12.90 22.25
C ILE A 371 -2.77 12.55 23.39
N TYR A 372 -2.45 12.93 24.64
CA TYR A 372 -3.31 12.66 25.78
C TYR A 372 -4.62 13.45 25.77
N THR A 373 -4.71 14.56 25.04
CA THR A 373 -5.95 15.33 24.85
C THR A 373 -6.79 14.87 23.66
N SER A 374 -6.28 13.91 22.86
CA SER A 374 -6.99 13.38 21.69
C SER A 374 -8.35 12.77 22.04
N PHE A 375 -9.31 12.87 21.10
CA PHE A 375 -10.67 12.33 21.26
C PHE A 375 -10.75 10.80 21.32
N PHE A 376 -9.70 10.09 20.91
CA PHE A 376 -9.73 8.65 20.80
C PHE A 376 -9.19 8.00 22.10
N PRO A 377 -9.96 7.11 22.74
CA PRO A 377 -9.59 6.51 24.01
C PRO A 377 -8.52 5.43 23.89
N TYR A 378 -8.29 4.90 22.69
CA TYR A 378 -7.40 3.76 22.48
C TYR A 378 -6.16 4.20 21.71
N MET A 379 -4.97 3.95 22.27
CA MET A 379 -3.71 4.36 21.67
C MET A 379 -2.65 3.27 21.71
N TYR A 380 -1.80 3.29 20.69
CA TYR A 380 -0.57 2.52 20.60
C TYR A 380 0.61 3.47 20.47
N LEU A 381 1.63 3.30 21.31
CA LEU A 381 2.82 4.13 21.29
C LEU A 381 4.05 3.27 20.99
N SER A 382 4.93 3.76 20.11
CA SER A 382 6.20 3.11 19.83
C SER A 382 7.33 4.11 19.66
N HIS A 383 8.42 3.90 20.38
CA HIS A 383 9.68 4.64 20.28
C HIS A 383 10.68 3.94 19.33
N SER A 384 10.42 2.68 18.99
CA SER A 384 11.32 1.84 18.20
C SER A 384 10.58 1.22 17.00
N PRO A 385 11.31 0.75 15.98
CA PRO A 385 10.71 0.02 14.87
C PRO A 385 10.26 -1.41 15.23
N ASN A 386 10.56 -1.88 16.45
CA ASN A 386 10.21 -3.23 16.89
C ASN A 386 8.75 -3.29 17.35
N PHE A 387 7.95 -4.08 16.66
CA PHE A 387 6.53 -4.26 16.98
C PHE A 387 6.27 -4.93 18.34
N ASN A 388 7.26 -5.60 18.93
CA ASN A 388 7.15 -6.16 20.29
C ASN A 388 7.23 -5.09 21.38
N GLU A 389 7.71 -3.89 21.06
CA GLU A 389 7.85 -2.76 21.97
C GLU A 389 6.69 -1.75 21.91
N VAL A 390 5.66 -2.07 21.14
CA VAL A 390 4.44 -1.25 21.07
C VAL A 390 3.69 -1.33 22.41
N VAL A 391 3.43 -0.17 23.01
CA VAL A 391 2.68 -0.03 24.27
C VAL A 391 1.25 0.37 23.96
N TYR A 392 0.29 -0.41 24.46
CA TYR A 392 -1.13 -0.10 24.38
C TYR A 392 -1.59 0.71 25.59
N ILE A 393 -2.31 1.78 25.34
CA ILE A 393 -2.89 2.65 26.37
C ILE A 393 -4.39 2.77 26.13
N HIS A 394 -5.17 2.61 27.19
CA HIS A 394 -6.60 2.91 27.22
C HIS A 394 -6.83 4.01 28.23
N LYS A 395 -7.43 5.14 27.79
CA LYS A 395 -7.76 6.29 28.64
C LYS A 395 -9.02 6.04 29.45
#